data_c69e28f3a666edc8551189db4f3896c1
#
_entry.id   c69e28f3a666edc8551189db4f3896c1
#
_cell.length_a   1.000
_cell.length_b   1.000
_cell.length_c   1.000
_cell.angle_alpha   90.00
_cell.angle_beta   90.00
_cell.angle_gamma   90.00
#
_symmetry.space_group_name_H-M   'P 1'
#
loop_
_entity.id
_entity.type
_entity.pdbx_description
1 polymer ?
#
loop_
_entity_poly.entity_id
_entity_poly.type
_entity_poly.pdbx_seq_one_letter_code
_entity_poly.pdbx_strand_id
1 'polypeptide(L)'
;MTRHRTGFTLLELLVVLVVLAITAAAAVPAFLSNARATPEHAAATALAEALIQARNAARESGAAATFVLSPTDGRFWITTRDSATSGIVPLAGAVTLIATGQDRTTCRFQPWGPATPFIVTVRATISESVHVDGWSGEIGISNAPRS
;
A
#
# COMPACT_ATOMS: atom_id res chain seq x y z
N MET A 1 9.79 33.98 48.82
CA MET A 1 9.22 32.84 48.02
C MET A 1 10.38 32.15 47.30
N THR A 2 10.87 31.09 47.86
CA THR A 2 11.99 30.28 47.28
C THR A 2 11.39 29.25 46.31
N ARG A 3 11.62 29.41 45.02
CA ARG A 3 11.29 28.41 44.01
C ARG A 3 12.24 27.22 44.19
N HIS A 4 11.74 26.08 44.65
CA HIS A 4 12.43 24.80 44.58
C HIS A 4 12.62 24.43 43.10
N ARG A 5 13.83 24.50 42.60
CA ARG A 5 14.23 23.90 41.33
C ARG A 5 14.41 22.39 41.61
N THR A 6 13.42 21.59 41.22
CA THR A 6 13.58 20.12 41.16
C THR A 6 14.55 19.82 40.05
N GLY A 7 15.76 19.42 40.38
CA GLY A 7 16.72 18.88 39.39
C GLY A 7 16.34 17.44 38.99
N PHE A 8 16.50 17.12 37.70
CA PHE A 8 16.38 15.75 37.22
C PHE A 8 17.35 14.83 37.95
N THR A 9 16.86 13.69 38.43
CA THR A 9 17.73 12.70 39.06
C THR A 9 18.48 11.91 38.00
N LEU A 10 19.70 11.43 38.30
CA LEU A 10 20.52 10.61 37.40
C LEU A 10 19.79 9.32 37.01
N LEU A 11 18.98 8.77 37.91
CA LEU A 11 18.13 7.62 37.69
C LEU A 11 17.02 7.89 36.67
N GLU A 12 16.39 9.06 36.70
CA GLU A 12 15.33 9.46 35.78
C GLU A 12 15.88 9.61 34.35
N LEU A 13 17.09 10.18 34.22
CA LEU A 13 17.76 10.30 32.93
C LEU A 13 18.14 8.92 32.35
N LEU A 14 18.57 7.98 33.22
CA LEU A 14 18.87 6.63 32.83
C LEU A 14 17.63 5.88 32.32
N VAL A 15 16.50 6.02 33.02
CA VAL A 15 15.23 5.41 32.62
C VAL A 15 14.78 5.96 31.25
N VAL A 16 14.87 7.27 31.03
CA VAL A 16 14.52 7.88 29.74
C VAL A 16 15.39 7.36 28.61
N LEU A 17 16.71 7.23 28.84
CA LEU A 17 17.63 6.65 27.85
C LEU A 17 17.32 5.19 27.52
N VAL A 18 16.97 4.37 28.51
CA VAL A 18 16.60 2.97 28.31
C VAL A 18 15.29 2.89 27.48
N VAL A 19 14.28 3.69 27.80
CA VAL A 19 13.02 3.72 27.04
C VAL A 19 13.27 4.17 25.61
N LEU A 20 14.09 5.20 25.40
CA LEU A 20 14.46 5.67 24.05
C LEU A 20 15.23 4.58 23.27
N ALA A 21 16.14 3.86 23.93
CA ALA A 21 16.88 2.77 23.27
C ALA A 21 15.96 1.63 22.85
N ILE A 22 14.99 1.24 23.68
CA ILE A 22 14.02 0.19 23.35
C ILE A 22 13.10 0.64 22.19
N THR A 23 12.60 1.87 22.22
CA THR A 23 11.75 2.41 21.15
C THR A 23 12.51 2.56 19.83
N ALA A 24 13.77 3.01 19.89
CA ALA A 24 14.62 3.07 18.69
C ALA A 24 14.92 1.68 18.12
N ALA A 25 15.22 0.68 18.97
CA ALA A 25 15.47 -0.69 18.54
C ALA A 25 14.24 -1.32 17.84
N ALA A 26 13.02 -0.99 18.25
CA ALA A 26 11.80 -1.47 17.60
C ALA A 26 11.50 -0.75 16.27
N ALA A 27 11.90 0.53 16.14
CA ALA A 27 11.65 1.32 14.94
C ALA A 27 12.62 1.01 13.78
N VAL A 28 13.89 0.72 14.09
CA VAL A 28 14.95 0.47 13.08
C VAL A 28 14.60 -0.66 12.08
N PRO A 29 14.08 -1.83 12.46
CA PRO A 29 13.72 -2.87 11.50
C PRO A 29 12.67 -2.45 10.48
N ALA A 30 11.68 -1.64 10.90
CA ALA A 30 10.62 -1.16 10.01
C ALA A 30 11.16 -0.20 8.93
N PHE A 31 12.13 0.64 9.27
CA PHE A 31 12.78 1.52 8.31
C PHE A 31 13.70 0.76 7.35
N LEU A 32 14.43 -0.24 7.83
CA LEU A 32 15.36 -1.03 7.02
C LEU A 32 14.66 -1.99 6.04
N SER A 33 13.47 -2.48 6.36
CA SER A 33 12.68 -3.32 5.46
C SER A 33 12.21 -2.52 4.24
N ASN A 34 11.79 -1.28 4.42
CA ASN A 34 11.41 -0.38 3.33
C ASN A 34 12.60 0.05 2.45
N ALA A 35 13.80 0.18 3.04
CA ALA A 35 15.00 0.55 2.30
C ALA A 35 15.55 -0.57 1.41
N ARG A 36 15.12 -1.82 1.62
CA ARG A 36 15.51 -3.00 0.82
C ARG A 36 14.43 -3.45 -0.15
N ALA A 37 13.29 -2.78 -0.20
CA ALA A 37 12.24 -3.10 -1.15
C ALA A 37 12.76 -2.85 -2.57
N THR A 38 12.70 -3.88 -3.41
CA THR A 38 13.00 -3.70 -4.84
C THR A 38 11.97 -2.75 -5.46
N PRO A 39 12.33 -2.05 -6.57
CA PRO A 39 11.37 -1.16 -7.24
C PRO A 39 10.06 -1.85 -7.60
N GLU A 40 10.12 -3.14 -7.96
CA GLU A 40 8.95 -3.96 -8.26
C GLU A 40 8.06 -4.15 -7.02
N HIS A 41 8.67 -4.48 -5.90
CA HIS A 41 7.94 -4.68 -4.64
C HIS A 41 7.30 -3.37 -4.14
N ALA A 42 8.00 -2.25 -4.28
CA ALA A 42 7.45 -0.94 -3.94
C ALA A 42 6.25 -0.59 -4.82
N ALA A 43 6.34 -0.85 -6.15
CA ALA A 43 5.23 -0.63 -7.07
C ALA A 43 4.05 -1.58 -6.82
N ALA A 44 4.31 -2.87 -6.55
CA ALA A 44 3.28 -3.85 -6.22
C ALA A 44 2.55 -3.49 -4.92
N THR A 45 3.29 -3.07 -3.90
CA THR A 45 2.72 -2.63 -2.62
C THR A 45 1.85 -1.39 -2.80
N ALA A 46 2.35 -0.36 -3.50
CA ALA A 46 1.59 0.85 -3.76
C ALA A 46 0.30 0.58 -4.57
N LEU A 47 0.36 -0.35 -5.53
CA LEU A 47 -0.82 -0.77 -6.28
C LEU A 47 -1.82 -1.51 -5.38
N ALA A 48 -1.36 -2.41 -4.53
CA ALA A 48 -2.22 -3.11 -3.57
C ALA A 48 -2.89 -2.15 -2.58
N GLU A 49 -2.15 -1.17 -2.08
CA GLU A 49 -2.70 -0.12 -1.20
C GLU A 49 -3.79 0.71 -1.92
N ALA A 50 -3.57 1.07 -3.18
CA ALA A 50 -4.56 1.80 -3.97
C ALA A 50 -5.85 0.97 -4.19
N LEU A 51 -5.73 -0.33 -4.41
CA LEU A 51 -6.88 -1.24 -4.52
C LEU A 51 -7.60 -1.39 -3.17
N ILE A 52 -6.86 -1.46 -2.05
CA ILE A 52 -7.44 -1.47 -0.70
C ILE A 52 -8.22 -0.18 -0.43
N GLN A 53 -7.70 0.97 -0.84
CA GLN A 53 -8.41 2.25 -0.74
C GLN A 53 -9.71 2.22 -1.54
N ALA A 54 -9.72 1.69 -2.77
CA ALA A 54 -10.92 1.56 -3.58
C ALA A 54 -11.95 0.64 -2.92
N ARG A 55 -11.52 -0.49 -2.36
CA ARG A 55 -12.39 -1.41 -1.61
C ARG A 55 -13.00 -0.74 -0.38
N ASN A 56 -12.20 0.00 0.38
CA ASN A 56 -12.66 0.71 1.58
C ASN A 56 -13.65 1.83 1.19
N ALA A 57 -13.36 2.58 0.14
CA ALA A 57 -14.26 3.61 -0.38
C ALA A 57 -15.63 3.04 -0.81
N ALA A 58 -15.66 1.83 -1.40
CA ALA A 58 -16.91 1.14 -1.70
C ALA A 58 -17.71 0.79 -0.43
N ARG A 59 -17.03 0.30 0.62
CA ARG A 59 -17.66 -0.05 1.89
C ARG A 59 -18.19 1.16 2.65
N GLU A 60 -17.40 2.22 2.71
CA GLU A 60 -17.74 3.45 3.43
C GLU A 60 -18.88 4.21 2.76
N SER A 61 -18.88 4.28 1.42
CA SER A 61 -19.96 4.96 0.67
C SER A 61 -21.23 4.11 0.55
N GLY A 62 -21.18 2.81 0.84
CA GLY A 62 -22.30 1.88 0.59
C GLY A 62 -22.62 1.72 -0.90
N ALA A 63 -21.77 2.21 -1.80
CA ALA A 63 -21.91 2.17 -3.25
C ALA A 63 -20.67 1.54 -3.91
N ALA A 64 -20.82 1.07 -5.15
CA ALA A 64 -19.68 0.51 -5.87
C ALA A 64 -18.61 1.57 -6.10
N ALA A 65 -17.33 1.18 -5.90
CA ALA A 65 -16.17 1.97 -6.27
C ALA A 65 -15.50 1.38 -7.51
N THR A 66 -15.11 2.24 -8.42
CA THR A 66 -14.39 1.85 -9.64
C THR A 66 -12.96 2.34 -9.56
N PHE A 67 -12.03 1.41 -9.60
CA PHE A 67 -10.60 1.66 -9.74
C PHE A 67 -10.21 1.56 -11.20
N VAL A 68 -9.50 2.54 -11.72
CA VAL A 68 -8.97 2.56 -13.10
C VAL A 68 -7.48 2.79 -13.04
N LEU A 69 -6.69 1.95 -13.70
CA LEU A 69 -5.24 2.03 -13.78
C LEU A 69 -4.81 2.38 -15.21
N SER A 70 -3.87 3.31 -15.34
CA SER A 70 -3.12 3.54 -16.57
C SER A 70 -1.76 2.83 -16.44
N PRO A 71 -1.54 1.69 -17.11
CA PRO A 71 -0.31 0.91 -16.96
C PRO A 71 0.93 1.64 -17.50
N THR A 72 0.75 2.59 -18.39
CA THR A 72 1.85 3.30 -19.08
C THR A 72 2.56 4.30 -18.17
N ASP A 73 1.82 5.00 -17.33
CA ASP A 73 2.32 6.07 -16.46
C ASP A 73 2.08 5.81 -14.97
N GLY A 74 1.49 4.65 -14.63
CA GLY A 74 1.18 4.26 -13.25
C GLY A 74 0.09 5.08 -12.57
N ARG A 75 -0.59 5.96 -13.30
CA ARG A 75 -1.69 6.74 -12.72
C ARG A 75 -2.89 5.87 -12.46
N PHE A 76 -3.58 6.15 -11.36
CA PHE A 76 -4.85 5.49 -11.06
C PHE A 76 -5.90 6.49 -10.59
N TRP A 77 -7.15 6.11 -10.76
CA TRP A 77 -8.32 6.86 -10.30
C TRP A 77 -9.25 5.91 -9.56
N ILE A 78 -9.78 6.38 -8.46
CA ILE A 78 -10.82 5.69 -7.68
C ILE A 78 -12.05 6.59 -7.72
N THR A 79 -13.15 6.10 -8.27
CA THR A 79 -14.39 6.83 -8.39
C THR A 79 -15.50 6.10 -7.64
N THR A 80 -16.15 6.79 -6.74
CA THR A 80 -17.39 6.37 -6.08
C THR A 80 -18.55 7.23 -6.59
N ARG A 81 -19.73 7.03 -6.02
CA ARG A 81 -20.90 7.86 -6.37
C ARG A 81 -20.67 9.36 -6.06
N ASP A 82 -19.98 9.65 -4.94
CA ASP A 82 -19.91 11.00 -4.36
C ASP A 82 -18.50 11.56 -4.32
N SER A 83 -17.50 10.78 -4.74
CA SER A 83 -16.08 11.19 -4.66
C SER A 83 -15.24 10.60 -5.79
N ALA A 84 -14.17 11.32 -6.12
CA ALA A 84 -13.10 10.83 -7.00
C ALA A 84 -11.74 11.15 -6.37
N THR A 85 -10.87 10.16 -6.32
CA THR A 85 -9.50 10.27 -5.83
C THR A 85 -8.55 9.74 -6.89
N SER A 86 -7.37 10.31 -7.00
CA SER A 86 -6.34 9.84 -7.92
C SER A 86 -4.98 9.76 -7.24
N GLY A 87 -4.11 8.92 -7.78
CA GLY A 87 -2.75 8.76 -7.30
C GLY A 87 -1.84 8.19 -8.37
N ILE A 88 -0.62 7.88 -7.98
CA ILE A 88 0.42 7.33 -8.87
C ILE A 88 1.08 6.14 -8.17
N VAL A 89 1.17 5.02 -8.87
CA VAL A 89 2.05 3.90 -8.52
C VAL A 89 3.47 4.27 -8.96
N PRO A 90 4.48 4.23 -8.08
CA PRO A 90 5.84 4.62 -8.44
C PRO A 90 6.44 3.62 -9.43
N LEU A 91 6.73 4.06 -10.65
CA LEU A 91 7.40 3.28 -11.69
C LEU A 91 8.88 3.71 -11.75
N ALA A 92 9.66 3.26 -10.76
CA ALA A 92 11.09 3.58 -10.70
C ALA A 92 11.90 2.64 -11.60
N GLY A 93 12.82 3.19 -12.38
CA GLY A 93 13.68 2.41 -13.28
C GLY A 93 12.94 1.79 -14.46
N ALA A 94 13.16 0.49 -14.68
CA ALA A 94 12.56 -0.27 -15.79
C ALA A 94 11.25 -1.00 -15.38
N VAL A 95 10.58 -0.55 -14.32
CA VAL A 95 9.32 -1.16 -13.87
C VAL A 95 8.22 -0.94 -14.90
N THR A 96 7.57 -2.02 -15.32
CA THR A 96 6.43 -2.01 -16.23
C THR A 96 5.23 -2.69 -15.58
N LEU A 97 4.04 -2.17 -15.86
CA LEU A 97 2.76 -2.75 -15.41
C LEU A 97 2.09 -3.46 -16.59
N ILE A 98 1.75 -4.72 -16.40
CA ILE A 98 1.05 -5.52 -17.39
C ILE A 98 -0.28 -5.95 -16.77
N ALA A 99 -1.35 -5.29 -17.15
CA ALA A 99 -2.69 -5.64 -16.72
C ALA A 99 -3.25 -6.79 -17.57
N THR A 100 -3.83 -7.80 -16.92
CA THR A 100 -4.37 -9.00 -17.56
C THR A 100 -5.82 -9.22 -17.11
N GLY A 101 -6.68 -9.75 -18.01
CA GLY A 101 -8.08 -10.05 -17.69
C GLY A 101 -9.07 -9.42 -18.66
N GLN A 102 -10.37 -9.60 -18.38
CA GLN A 102 -11.45 -9.08 -19.25
C GLN A 102 -11.49 -7.55 -19.29
N ASP A 103 -11.28 -6.90 -18.14
CA ASP A 103 -11.21 -5.44 -17.99
C ASP A 103 -9.79 -5.08 -17.53
N ARG A 104 -8.85 -5.07 -18.48
CA ARG A 104 -7.40 -4.98 -18.22
C ARG A 104 -6.97 -3.80 -17.36
N THR A 105 -7.75 -2.73 -17.29
CA THR A 105 -7.37 -1.50 -16.59
C THR A 105 -8.35 -1.10 -15.49
N THR A 106 -9.48 -1.80 -15.35
CA THR A 106 -10.57 -1.42 -14.46
C THR A 106 -10.91 -2.54 -13.49
N CYS A 107 -11.02 -2.20 -12.20
CA CYS A 107 -11.52 -3.08 -11.15
C CYS A 107 -12.67 -2.40 -10.42
N ARG A 108 -13.81 -3.07 -10.31
CA ARG A 108 -14.99 -2.55 -9.61
C ARG A 108 -15.25 -3.34 -8.34
N PHE A 109 -15.22 -2.65 -7.23
CA PHE A 109 -15.53 -3.22 -5.91
C PHE A 109 -16.98 -2.96 -5.55
N GLN A 110 -17.66 -3.99 -5.04
CA GLN A 110 -18.98 -3.86 -4.44
C GLN A 110 -18.86 -3.63 -2.94
N PRO A 111 -19.78 -2.88 -2.31
CA PRO A 111 -19.69 -2.59 -0.87
C PRO A 111 -19.78 -3.83 0.02
N TRP A 112 -20.40 -4.92 -0.45
CA TRP A 112 -20.60 -6.18 0.29
C TRP A 112 -19.55 -7.26 0.00
N GLY A 113 -18.51 -6.99 -0.78
CA GLY A 113 -17.37 -7.90 -0.93
C GLY A 113 -16.92 -8.22 -2.35
N PRO A 114 -17.78 -8.72 -3.26
CA PRO A 114 -17.38 -9.08 -4.61
C PRO A 114 -16.74 -7.94 -5.39
N ALA A 115 -15.80 -8.28 -6.27
CA ALA A 115 -15.11 -7.34 -7.14
C ALA A 115 -15.00 -7.90 -8.56
N THR A 116 -14.68 -7.08 -9.54
CA THR A 116 -14.23 -7.57 -10.85
C THR A 116 -12.85 -8.20 -10.69
N PRO A 117 -12.64 -9.46 -11.11
CA PRO A 117 -11.32 -10.08 -11.08
C PRO A 117 -10.30 -9.22 -11.81
N PHE A 118 -9.18 -8.95 -11.16
CA PHE A 118 -8.18 -8.02 -11.66
C PHE A 118 -6.79 -8.54 -11.36
N ILE A 119 -5.91 -8.54 -12.37
CA ILE A 119 -4.53 -9.01 -12.21
C ILE A 119 -3.61 -8.03 -12.91
N VAL A 120 -2.62 -7.55 -12.18
CA VAL A 120 -1.54 -6.72 -12.74
C VAL A 120 -0.20 -7.34 -12.35
N THR A 121 0.59 -7.64 -13.36
CA THR A 121 1.98 -8.07 -13.18
C THR A 121 2.89 -6.86 -13.23
N VAL A 122 3.64 -6.67 -12.16
CA VAL A 122 4.70 -5.68 -12.03
C VAL A 122 6.00 -6.37 -12.41
N ARG A 123 6.65 -5.88 -13.46
CA ARG A 123 7.85 -6.51 -14.02
C ARG A 123 9.00 -5.51 -14.13
N ALA A 124 10.17 -5.92 -13.62
CA ALA A 124 11.47 -5.35 -13.98
C ALA A 124 12.52 -6.48 -13.88
N THR A 125 13.36 -6.52 -12.86
CA THR A 125 14.33 -7.62 -12.62
C THR A 125 13.64 -8.89 -12.14
N ILE A 126 12.65 -8.74 -11.28
CA ILE A 126 11.74 -9.81 -10.85
C ILE A 126 10.32 -9.48 -11.30
N SER A 127 9.42 -10.43 -11.18
CA SER A 127 8.02 -10.22 -11.52
C SER A 127 7.15 -10.53 -10.31
N GLU A 128 6.33 -9.57 -9.91
CA GLU A 128 5.31 -9.73 -8.88
C GLU A 128 3.93 -9.51 -9.49
N SER A 129 2.94 -10.22 -9.01
CA SER A 129 1.55 -10.06 -9.45
C SER A 129 0.69 -9.60 -8.30
N VAL A 130 -0.02 -8.51 -8.53
CA VAL A 130 -1.11 -8.04 -7.66
C VAL A 130 -2.41 -8.56 -8.24
N HIS A 131 -3.21 -9.24 -7.43
CA HIS A 131 -4.47 -9.81 -7.87
C HIS A 131 -5.61 -9.45 -6.93
N VAL A 132 -6.79 -9.33 -7.49
CA VAL A 132 -8.06 -9.16 -6.77
C VAL A 132 -8.93 -10.38 -7.06
N ASP A 133 -9.31 -11.08 -5.99
CA ASP A 133 -10.26 -12.19 -6.09
C ASP A 133 -11.67 -11.66 -6.35
N GLY A 134 -12.32 -12.19 -7.39
CA GLY A 134 -13.62 -11.71 -7.84
C GLY A 134 -14.76 -12.00 -6.87
N TRP A 135 -14.65 -13.02 -6.04
CA TRP A 135 -15.70 -13.43 -5.12
C TRP A 135 -15.61 -12.72 -3.77
N SER A 136 -14.42 -12.68 -3.19
CA SER A 136 -14.18 -12.07 -1.86
C SER A 136 -13.77 -10.60 -1.94
N GLY A 137 -13.29 -10.14 -3.10
CA GLY A 137 -12.64 -8.85 -3.25
C GLY A 137 -11.30 -8.79 -2.48
N GLU A 138 -10.71 -9.94 -2.13
CA GLU A 138 -9.41 -10.01 -1.45
C GLU A 138 -8.30 -9.58 -2.41
N ILE A 139 -7.35 -8.81 -1.87
CA ILE A 139 -6.21 -8.30 -2.62
C ILE A 139 -4.97 -9.01 -2.11
N GLY A 140 -4.24 -9.64 -3.01
CA GLY A 140 -3.02 -10.36 -2.70
C GLY A 140 -1.86 -9.96 -3.61
N ILE A 141 -0.64 -10.11 -3.10
CA ILE A 141 0.60 -10.00 -3.88
C ILE A 141 1.24 -11.39 -3.92
N SER A 142 1.63 -11.83 -5.10
CA SER A 142 2.30 -13.11 -5.30
C SER A 142 3.45 -12.96 -6.29
N ASN A 143 4.46 -13.84 -6.18
CA ASN A 143 5.49 -13.91 -7.21
C ASN A 143 4.85 -14.40 -8.51
N ALA A 144 5.01 -13.63 -9.59
CA ALA A 144 4.55 -14.06 -10.90
C ALA A 144 5.39 -15.27 -11.38
N PRO A 145 4.76 -16.31 -11.95
CA PRO A 145 5.51 -17.41 -12.55
C PRO A 145 6.45 -16.86 -13.63
N ARG A 146 7.70 -17.30 -13.63
CA ARG A 146 8.64 -17.01 -14.72
C ARG A 146 8.15 -17.75 -15.96
N SER A 147 7.69 -17.03 -16.95
CA SER A 147 7.39 -17.57 -18.29
C SER A 147 8.65 -17.62 -19.15
#